data_a2528c70e9022df90b318a777c78a03f
#
_entry.id   a2528c70e9022df90b318a777c78a03f
#
_cell.length_a   1.000
_cell.length_b   1.000
_cell.length_c   1.000
_cell.angle_alpha   90.00
_cell.angle_beta   90.00
_cell.angle_gamma   90.00
#
_symmetry.space_group_name_H-M   'P 1'
#
loop_
_entity.id
_entity.type
_entity.pdbx_description
1 polymer ?
#
loop_
_entity_poly.entity_id
_entity_poly.type
_entity_poly.pdbx_seq_one_letter_code
_entity_poly.pdbx_strand_id
1 'polypeptide(L)'
;MTFLIAAAGTGGHVYPGLAVGEALVDSGVRKDEVLFVGGDRLEATVYPEAGFPFLQTVLRGLSRSPSLETLTLPAVIWKARSTILEEIRRRGTRVALGLGGYVTVPTGMSCSRAGIPLMLAEQNAGAGLANRVASRWAQRTFVSFPNTMGLGTGEWVGNPVRKPLASFDRETLRAEAHARYSLDSSFPVLAVFGGSLGAGAINEAVASMAQSWAGSTFQIVHLTGRRHIDDLADLEASDHLTWRRIGFEDRMDLFYAAADLVVARSGGGVAELTATGSPSILIPGDFGSSGHQEANAAFLETSGAALVLSQADVGSLGSVVGDTLFDSSSLMKMREAALAISRPRAADTIASAMREAIS
;
A
#
# COMPACT_ATOMS: atom_id res chain seq x y z
N MET A 1 0.69 -28.95 5.48
CA MET A 1 1.02 -28.39 4.14
C MET A 1 1.28 -26.92 4.35
N THR A 2 2.30 -26.33 3.75
CA THR A 2 2.61 -24.92 4.02
C THR A 2 2.53 -24.04 2.78
N PHE A 3 2.16 -22.79 3.02
CA PHE A 3 2.11 -21.69 2.06
C PHE A 3 3.32 -20.78 2.28
N LEU A 4 3.87 -20.23 1.22
CA LEU A 4 4.97 -19.28 1.30
C LEU A 4 4.55 -17.94 0.68
N ILE A 5 4.76 -16.84 1.39
CA ILE A 5 4.49 -15.47 0.91
C ILE A 5 5.79 -14.69 0.95
N ALA A 6 6.27 -14.27 -0.22
CA ALA A 6 7.48 -13.48 -0.37
C ALA A 6 7.14 -12.02 -0.66
N ALA A 7 7.32 -11.17 0.35
CA ALA A 7 7.06 -9.75 0.24
C ALA A 7 8.03 -8.96 1.12
N ALA A 8 8.70 -7.97 0.54
CA ALA A 8 9.73 -7.21 1.24
C ALA A 8 9.87 -5.77 0.72
N GLY A 9 10.41 -4.92 1.58
CA GLY A 9 10.88 -3.58 1.26
C GLY A 9 10.02 -2.47 1.81
N THR A 10 8.88 -2.17 1.22
CA THR A 10 7.99 -1.07 1.63
C THR A 10 6.62 -1.57 2.07
N GLY A 11 5.87 -0.72 2.76
CA GLY A 11 4.50 -1.02 3.17
C GLY A 11 3.59 -1.45 2.01
N GLY A 12 3.86 -0.95 0.80
CA GLY A 12 3.11 -1.32 -0.41
C GLY A 12 3.23 -2.79 -0.84
N HIS A 13 4.23 -3.53 -0.36
CA HIS A 13 4.36 -4.97 -0.54
C HIS A 13 4.01 -5.74 0.75
N VAL A 14 4.45 -5.21 1.89
CA VAL A 14 4.35 -5.90 3.19
C VAL A 14 2.90 -6.05 3.65
N TYR A 15 2.12 -4.98 3.64
CA TYR A 15 0.72 -5.03 4.06
C TYR A 15 -0.20 -5.84 3.14
N PRO A 16 -0.10 -5.76 1.80
CA PRO A 16 -0.80 -6.68 0.91
C PRO A 16 -0.44 -8.16 1.16
N GLY A 17 0.85 -8.44 1.42
CA GLY A 17 1.27 -9.79 1.81
C GLY A 17 0.62 -10.26 3.10
N LEU A 18 0.60 -9.40 4.13
CA LEU A 18 -0.07 -9.68 5.40
C LEU A 18 -1.57 -9.96 5.19
N ALA A 19 -2.25 -9.13 4.39
CA ALA A 19 -3.68 -9.32 4.10
C ALA A 19 -3.97 -10.69 3.47
N VAL A 20 -3.13 -11.17 2.54
CA VAL A 20 -3.28 -12.51 1.97
C VAL A 20 -3.02 -13.60 3.02
N GLY A 21 -2.00 -13.41 3.88
CA GLY A 21 -1.72 -14.35 4.98
C GLY A 21 -2.89 -14.45 5.96
N GLU A 22 -3.51 -13.33 6.32
CA GLU A 22 -4.70 -13.27 7.16
C GLU A 22 -5.91 -13.93 6.48
N ALA A 23 -6.11 -13.71 5.17
CA ALA A 23 -7.18 -14.34 4.39
C ALA A 23 -7.00 -15.88 4.31
N LEU A 24 -5.76 -16.39 4.22
CA LEU A 24 -5.49 -17.82 4.31
C LEU A 24 -5.92 -18.36 5.68
N VAL A 25 -5.60 -17.66 6.77
CA VAL A 25 -5.99 -18.06 8.13
C VAL A 25 -7.51 -18.03 8.30
N ASP A 26 -8.18 -16.98 7.84
CA ASP A 26 -9.65 -16.87 7.86
C ASP A 26 -10.32 -18.00 7.07
N SER A 27 -9.64 -18.52 6.04
CA SER A 27 -10.13 -19.67 5.25
C SER A 27 -9.84 -21.06 5.88
N GLY A 28 -9.30 -21.09 7.10
CA GLY A 28 -9.05 -22.30 7.88
C GLY A 28 -7.62 -22.85 7.81
N VAL A 29 -6.68 -22.13 7.17
CA VAL A 29 -5.25 -22.48 7.22
C VAL A 29 -4.70 -22.07 8.59
N ARG A 30 -3.92 -22.97 9.22
CA ARG A 30 -3.28 -22.59 10.48
C ARG A 30 -2.18 -21.56 10.24
N LYS A 31 -2.03 -20.63 11.17
CA LYS A 31 -1.05 -19.53 11.04
C LYS A 31 0.39 -20.02 10.90
N ASP A 32 0.75 -21.11 11.58
CA ASP A 32 2.07 -21.75 11.50
C ASP A 32 2.36 -22.46 10.16
N GLU A 33 1.33 -22.64 9.33
CA GLU A 33 1.43 -23.17 7.96
C GLU A 33 1.66 -22.07 6.91
N VAL A 34 1.61 -20.78 7.29
CA VAL A 34 1.90 -19.65 6.39
C VAL A 34 3.27 -19.07 6.75
N LEU A 35 4.26 -19.30 5.89
CA LEU A 35 5.61 -18.78 6.05
C LEU A 35 5.78 -17.49 5.25
N PHE A 36 6.18 -16.42 5.92
CA PHE A 36 6.63 -15.21 5.24
C PHE A 36 8.13 -15.20 5.00
N VAL A 37 8.53 -14.66 3.85
CA VAL A 37 9.95 -14.48 3.47
C VAL A 37 10.19 -13.01 3.16
N GLY A 38 11.22 -12.45 3.78
CA GLY A 38 11.59 -11.04 3.63
C GLY A 38 13.06 -10.77 3.92
N GLY A 39 13.38 -9.50 4.11
CA GLY A 39 14.69 -9.02 4.53
C GLY A 39 14.68 -8.49 5.96
N ASP A 40 15.36 -7.36 6.17
CA ASP A 40 15.62 -6.75 7.47
C ASP A 40 14.88 -5.41 7.69
N ARG A 41 13.84 -5.12 6.87
CA ARG A 41 13.09 -3.86 6.94
C ARG A 41 11.76 -4.05 7.68
N LEU A 42 10.73 -3.35 7.21
CA LEU A 42 9.38 -3.35 7.78
C LEU A 42 8.81 -4.76 7.96
N GLU A 43 9.07 -5.65 7.04
CA GLU A 43 8.63 -7.05 7.07
C GLU A 43 9.17 -7.82 8.27
N ALA A 44 10.38 -7.50 8.74
CA ALA A 44 11.01 -8.16 9.89
C ALA A 44 10.32 -7.85 11.23
N THR A 45 9.49 -6.79 11.26
CA THR A 45 8.67 -6.41 12.41
C THR A 45 7.23 -6.84 12.22
N VAL A 46 6.63 -6.49 11.09
CA VAL A 46 5.19 -6.66 10.84
C VAL A 46 4.75 -8.12 10.87
N TYR A 47 5.47 -9.04 10.22
CA TYR A 47 5.03 -10.43 10.15
C TYR A 47 5.18 -11.19 11.48
N PRO A 48 6.30 -11.05 12.23
CA PRO A 48 6.41 -11.63 13.57
C PRO A 48 5.40 -11.05 14.57
N GLU A 49 5.17 -9.72 14.56
CA GLU A 49 4.16 -9.09 15.43
C GLU A 49 2.74 -9.57 15.11
N ALA A 50 2.45 -9.85 13.85
CA ALA A 50 1.20 -10.49 13.45
C ALA A 50 1.14 -12.00 13.79
N GLY A 51 2.22 -12.56 14.36
CA GLY A 51 2.30 -13.96 14.83
C GLY A 51 2.52 -14.99 13.72
N PHE A 52 3.01 -14.59 12.56
CA PHE A 52 3.37 -15.48 11.47
C PHE A 52 4.83 -15.94 11.54
N PRO A 53 5.15 -17.19 11.16
CA PRO A 53 6.52 -17.61 10.89
C PRO A 53 7.19 -16.73 9.86
N PHE A 54 8.41 -16.31 10.14
CA PHE A 54 9.17 -15.41 9.26
C PHE A 54 10.56 -15.96 8.98
N LEU A 55 10.93 -16.03 7.71
CA LEU A 55 12.27 -16.32 7.24
C LEU A 55 12.96 -15.05 6.78
N GLN A 56 13.89 -14.57 7.56
CA GLN A 56 14.72 -13.45 7.17
C GLN A 56 15.84 -13.91 6.24
N THR A 57 15.95 -13.26 5.07
CA THR A 57 17.03 -13.52 4.10
C THR A 57 18.12 -12.45 4.23
N VAL A 58 19.31 -12.79 3.73
CA VAL A 58 20.46 -11.84 3.68
C VAL A 58 20.31 -10.74 2.63
N LEU A 59 19.22 -10.76 1.86
CA LEU A 59 18.97 -9.78 0.82
C LEU A 59 18.59 -8.44 1.44
N ARG A 60 19.26 -7.39 0.97
CA ARG A 60 18.89 -6.00 1.22
C ARG A 60 18.38 -5.37 -0.07
N GLY A 61 17.56 -4.34 0.05
CA GLY A 61 17.13 -3.56 -1.12
C GLY A 61 18.34 -3.03 -1.87
N LEU A 62 18.38 -3.23 -3.18
CA LEU A 62 19.45 -2.73 -4.03
C LEU A 62 19.61 -1.22 -3.90
N SER A 63 20.83 -0.76 -3.68
CA SER A 63 21.19 0.65 -3.90
C SER A 63 21.03 0.98 -5.37
N ARG A 64 20.51 2.16 -5.68
CA ARG A 64 20.36 2.63 -7.07
C ARG A 64 21.67 3.08 -7.72
N SER A 65 22.71 3.27 -6.91
CA SER A 65 24.04 3.64 -7.41
C SER A 65 24.86 2.38 -7.72
N PRO A 66 25.62 2.35 -8.81
CA PRO A 66 26.61 1.33 -9.04
C PRO A 66 27.60 1.33 -7.86
N SER A 67 27.65 0.26 -7.11
CA SER A 67 28.55 0.08 -5.97
C SER A 67 29.21 -1.30 -6.05
N LEU A 68 30.28 -1.51 -5.30
CA LEU A 68 30.92 -2.83 -5.17
C LEU A 68 29.93 -3.91 -4.72
N GLU A 69 28.83 -3.52 -4.04
CA GLU A 69 27.72 -4.41 -3.67
C GLU A 69 27.00 -5.02 -4.88
N THR A 70 26.97 -4.32 -6.02
CA THR A 70 26.38 -4.81 -7.27
C THR A 70 27.15 -6.04 -7.81
N LEU A 71 28.46 -6.11 -7.59
CA LEU A 71 29.29 -7.24 -8.02
C LEU A 71 29.01 -8.51 -7.19
N THR A 72 28.62 -8.36 -5.93
CA THR A 72 28.31 -9.48 -5.02
C THR A 72 26.85 -9.95 -5.15
N LEU A 73 26.01 -9.20 -5.85
CA LEU A 73 24.58 -9.47 -5.99
C LEU A 73 24.24 -10.89 -6.44
N PRO A 74 24.89 -11.48 -7.48
CA PRO A 74 24.59 -12.85 -7.90
C PRO A 74 24.82 -13.86 -6.78
N ALA A 75 25.88 -13.70 -6.00
CA ALA A 75 26.20 -14.59 -4.87
C ALA A 75 25.16 -14.44 -3.74
N VAL A 76 24.73 -13.20 -3.46
CA VAL A 76 23.71 -12.92 -2.44
C VAL A 76 22.35 -13.48 -2.86
N ILE A 77 21.95 -13.32 -4.12
CA ILE A 77 20.72 -13.93 -4.67
C ILE A 77 20.79 -15.47 -4.58
N TRP A 78 21.95 -16.05 -4.93
CA TRP A 78 22.14 -17.51 -4.85
C TRP A 78 22.05 -18.03 -3.43
N LYS A 79 22.64 -17.33 -2.46
CA LYS A 79 22.55 -17.67 -1.03
C LYS A 79 21.09 -17.59 -0.55
N ALA A 80 20.39 -16.51 -0.85
CA ALA A 80 18.97 -16.36 -0.49
C ALA A 80 18.11 -17.47 -1.12
N ARG A 81 18.33 -17.77 -2.41
CA ARG A 81 17.67 -18.90 -3.08
C ARG A 81 17.92 -20.22 -2.35
N SER A 82 19.16 -20.51 -1.95
CA SER A 82 19.50 -21.75 -1.27
C SER A 82 18.78 -21.86 0.08
N THR A 83 18.77 -20.79 0.87
CA THR A 83 18.05 -20.72 2.15
C THR A 83 16.54 -20.91 1.97
N ILE A 84 15.93 -20.23 0.98
CA ILE A 84 14.50 -20.38 0.69
C ILE A 84 14.17 -21.80 0.22
N LEU A 85 14.99 -22.39 -0.65
CA LEU A 85 14.80 -23.75 -1.15
C LEU A 85 14.89 -24.79 -0.04
N GLU A 86 15.83 -24.65 0.88
CA GLU A 86 15.96 -25.50 2.05
C GLU A 86 14.71 -25.44 2.92
N GLU A 87 14.20 -24.22 3.17
CA GLU A 87 13.00 -24.02 3.98
C GLU A 87 11.73 -24.54 3.31
N ILE A 88 11.60 -24.38 1.97
CA ILE A 88 10.53 -24.99 1.17
C ILE A 88 10.49 -26.50 1.40
N ARG A 89 11.65 -27.15 1.33
CA ARG A 89 11.76 -28.61 1.53
C ARG A 89 11.49 -29.02 2.96
N ARG A 90 12.07 -28.31 3.92
CA ARG A 90 11.92 -28.59 5.35
C ARG A 90 10.47 -28.51 5.81
N ARG A 91 9.73 -27.51 5.33
CA ARG A 91 8.32 -27.27 5.71
C ARG A 91 7.31 -28.02 4.83
N GLY A 92 7.74 -28.61 3.71
CA GLY A 92 6.84 -29.21 2.74
C GLY A 92 5.92 -28.17 2.09
N THR A 93 6.49 -27.01 1.71
CA THR A 93 5.75 -25.92 1.05
C THR A 93 5.20 -26.40 -0.30
N ARG A 94 3.96 -26.09 -0.58
CA ARG A 94 3.23 -26.58 -1.76
C ARG A 94 2.93 -25.48 -2.79
N VAL A 95 2.89 -24.23 -2.38
CA VAL A 95 2.64 -23.07 -3.24
C VAL A 95 3.33 -21.83 -2.68
N ALA A 96 3.76 -20.93 -3.54
CA ALA A 96 4.33 -19.65 -3.15
C ALA A 96 3.63 -18.48 -3.86
N LEU A 97 3.56 -17.34 -3.16
CA LEU A 97 3.12 -16.05 -3.68
C LEU A 97 4.27 -15.05 -3.58
N GLY A 98 4.62 -14.39 -4.67
CA GLY A 98 5.53 -13.25 -4.70
C GLY A 98 4.77 -11.95 -4.89
N LEU A 99 4.99 -10.99 -3.99
CA LEU A 99 4.34 -9.66 -4.07
C LEU A 99 5.32 -8.55 -4.52
N GLY A 100 6.44 -8.90 -5.12
CA GLY A 100 7.46 -7.93 -5.49
C GLY A 100 8.53 -7.76 -4.40
N GLY A 101 9.37 -6.74 -4.61
CA GLY A 101 10.56 -6.57 -3.82
C GLY A 101 11.66 -7.58 -4.17
N TYR A 102 12.82 -7.37 -3.57
CA TYR A 102 14.04 -8.11 -3.91
C TYR A 102 14.00 -9.62 -3.59
N VAL A 103 13.10 -10.06 -2.73
CA VAL A 103 12.96 -11.48 -2.35
C VAL A 103 12.17 -12.32 -3.36
N THR A 104 11.40 -11.69 -4.25
CA THR A 104 10.55 -12.41 -5.22
C THR A 104 11.36 -13.21 -6.24
N VAL A 105 12.48 -12.69 -6.72
CA VAL A 105 13.33 -13.38 -7.71
C VAL A 105 13.93 -14.68 -7.14
N PRO A 106 14.65 -14.68 -6.01
CA PRO A 106 15.18 -15.93 -5.44
C PRO A 106 14.06 -16.88 -5.00
N THR A 107 12.89 -16.39 -4.62
CA THR A 107 11.72 -17.23 -4.34
C THR A 107 11.26 -17.95 -5.61
N GLY A 108 11.11 -17.25 -6.74
CA GLY A 108 10.75 -17.86 -8.01
C GLY A 108 11.76 -18.92 -8.48
N MET A 109 13.05 -18.64 -8.34
CA MET A 109 14.12 -19.62 -8.62
C MET A 109 14.01 -20.86 -7.72
N SER A 110 13.65 -20.67 -6.45
CA SER A 110 13.50 -21.77 -5.48
C SER A 110 12.27 -22.63 -5.79
N CYS A 111 11.14 -21.99 -6.12
CA CYS A 111 9.90 -22.66 -6.54
C CYS A 111 10.13 -23.52 -7.78
N SER A 112 10.75 -22.95 -8.81
CA SER A 112 11.10 -23.68 -10.03
C SER A 112 11.98 -24.90 -9.75
N ARG A 113 12.96 -24.78 -8.85
CA ARG A 113 13.86 -25.90 -8.48
C ARG A 113 13.18 -26.94 -7.61
N ALA A 114 12.20 -26.54 -6.82
CA ALA A 114 11.42 -27.44 -5.96
C ALA A 114 10.24 -28.09 -6.69
N GLY A 115 9.89 -27.62 -7.88
CA GLY A 115 8.72 -28.10 -8.62
C GLY A 115 7.37 -27.68 -8.01
N ILE A 116 7.33 -26.54 -7.32
CA ILE A 116 6.09 -26.01 -6.73
C ILE A 116 5.60 -24.76 -7.49
N PRO A 117 4.28 -24.53 -7.57
CA PRO A 117 3.73 -23.37 -8.24
C PRO A 117 4.15 -22.07 -7.56
N LEU A 118 4.51 -21.08 -8.39
CA LEU A 118 4.66 -19.68 -8.02
C LEU A 118 3.47 -18.90 -8.56
N MET A 119 2.86 -18.08 -7.73
CA MET A 119 1.93 -17.03 -8.11
C MET A 119 2.57 -15.66 -7.88
N LEU A 120 2.19 -14.66 -8.66
CA LEU A 120 2.63 -13.28 -8.47
C LEU A 120 1.44 -12.36 -8.23
N ALA A 121 1.63 -11.35 -7.39
CA ALA A 121 0.73 -10.21 -7.27
C ALA A 121 1.50 -8.91 -7.51
N GLU A 122 1.00 -8.06 -8.39
CA GLU A 122 1.58 -6.75 -8.70
C GLU A 122 0.66 -5.63 -8.21
N GLN A 123 1.21 -4.72 -7.44
CA GLN A 123 0.48 -3.65 -6.76
C GLN A 123 0.34 -2.37 -7.58
N ASN A 124 1.10 -2.23 -8.66
CA ASN A 124 1.18 -0.99 -9.45
C ASN A 124 0.71 -1.19 -10.89
N ALA A 125 0.29 -0.12 -11.54
CA ALA A 125 -0.08 -0.11 -12.97
C ALA A 125 1.11 -0.40 -13.89
N GLY A 126 2.34 -0.17 -13.42
CA GLY A 126 3.56 -0.63 -14.07
C GLY A 126 4.25 -1.70 -13.22
N ALA A 127 4.57 -2.85 -13.78
CA ALA A 127 5.17 -3.93 -13.02
C ALA A 127 6.59 -3.61 -12.55
N GLY A 128 6.86 -3.90 -11.27
CA GLY A 128 8.19 -3.80 -10.70
C GLY A 128 9.17 -4.80 -11.34
N LEU A 129 10.46 -4.43 -11.40
CA LEU A 129 11.49 -5.26 -12.03
C LEU A 129 11.54 -6.69 -11.47
N ALA A 130 11.35 -6.83 -10.15
CA ALA A 130 11.37 -8.16 -9.51
C ALA A 130 10.24 -9.05 -10.02
N ASN A 131 9.00 -8.54 -10.11
CA ASN A 131 7.87 -9.27 -10.66
C ASN A 131 8.04 -9.56 -12.16
N ARG A 132 8.55 -8.59 -12.94
CA ARG A 132 8.88 -8.80 -14.36
C ARG A 132 9.91 -9.92 -14.56
N VAL A 133 10.93 -10.00 -13.71
CA VAL A 133 11.92 -11.09 -13.77
C VAL A 133 11.30 -12.40 -13.30
N ALA A 134 10.52 -12.40 -12.22
CA ALA A 134 9.93 -13.62 -11.65
C ALA A 134 8.78 -14.20 -12.48
N SER A 135 8.14 -13.39 -13.35
CA SER A 135 7.01 -13.83 -14.19
C SER A 135 7.35 -15.05 -15.07
N ARG A 136 8.63 -15.25 -15.42
CA ARG A 136 9.09 -16.45 -16.15
C ARG A 136 8.86 -17.77 -15.43
N TRP A 137 8.66 -17.74 -14.11
CA TRP A 137 8.39 -18.91 -13.27
C TRP A 137 6.96 -18.95 -12.73
N ALA A 138 6.19 -17.89 -12.98
CA ALA A 138 4.83 -17.77 -12.45
C ALA A 138 3.84 -18.61 -13.26
N GLN A 139 2.94 -19.30 -12.57
CA GLN A 139 1.80 -20.01 -13.17
C GLN A 139 0.56 -19.12 -13.25
N ARG A 140 0.37 -18.23 -12.28
CA ARG A 140 -0.71 -17.22 -12.26
C ARG A 140 -0.13 -15.87 -11.84
N THR A 141 -0.71 -14.82 -12.41
CA THR A 141 -0.33 -13.45 -12.06
C THR A 141 -1.60 -12.65 -11.78
N PHE A 142 -1.65 -12.07 -10.60
CA PHE A 142 -2.71 -11.16 -10.17
C PHE A 142 -2.22 -9.72 -10.29
N VAL A 143 -3.09 -8.84 -10.76
CA VAL A 143 -2.75 -7.43 -10.95
C VAL A 143 -3.75 -6.52 -10.25
N SER A 144 -3.25 -5.39 -9.77
CA SER A 144 -4.08 -4.39 -9.09
C SER A 144 -4.79 -3.45 -10.05
N PHE A 145 -4.30 -3.37 -11.29
CA PHE A 145 -4.86 -2.51 -12.33
C PHE A 145 -5.12 -3.31 -13.61
N PRO A 146 -6.22 -3.04 -14.34
CA PRO A 146 -6.64 -3.85 -15.48
C PRO A 146 -5.62 -3.87 -16.61
N ASN A 147 -4.83 -2.80 -16.76
CA ASN A 147 -3.84 -2.63 -17.83
C ASN A 147 -2.41 -2.59 -17.28
N THR A 148 -2.08 -3.43 -16.30
CA THR A 148 -0.73 -3.48 -15.74
C THR A 148 0.29 -3.81 -16.81
N MET A 149 1.25 -2.89 -17.02
CA MET A 149 2.29 -3.04 -18.03
C MET A 149 3.45 -3.93 -17.52
N GLY A 150 3.99 -4.75 -18.41
CA GLY A 150 5.24 -5.48 -18.17
C GLY A 150 5.10 -6.87 -17.55
N LEU A 151 3.89 -7.43 -17.44
CA LEU A 151 3.63 -8.78 -16.91
C LEU A 151 2.83 -9.68 -17.88
N GLY A 152 2.63 -9.28 -19.12
CA GLY A 152 1.76 -10.04 -20.03
C GLY A 152 0.30 -10.00 -19.54
N THR A 153 -0.40 -11.15 -19.59
CA THR A 153 -1.78 -11.25 -19.13
C THR A 153 -1.80 -11.52 -17.61
N GLY A 154 -2.38 -10.58 -16.85
CA GLY A 154 -2.67 -10.73 -15.43
C GLY A 154 -4.17 -10.71 -15.15
N GLU A 155 -4.58 -11.42 -14.12
CA GLU A 155 -5.96 -11.40 -13.63
C GLU A 155 -6.17 -10.15 -12.75
N TRP A 156 -7.06 -9.27 -13.13
CA TRP A 156 -7.36 -8.06 -12.37
C TRP A 156 -8.21 -8.38 -11.15
N VAL A 157 -7.58 -8.51 -10.01
CA VAL A 157 -8.22 -8.80 -8.71
C VAL A 157 -8.19 -7.62 -7.75
N GLY A 158 -7.39 -6.58 -8.05
CA GLY A 158 -7.10 -5.47 -7.15
C GLY A 158 -5.86 -5.73 -6.28
N ASN A 159 -5.51 -4.73 -5.46
CA ASN A 159 -4.44 -4.87 -4.47
C ASN A 159 -5.02 -5.34 -3.14
N PRO A 160 -4.49 -6.38 -2.51
CA PRO A 160 -4.94 -6.81 -1.19
C PRO A 160 -4.87 -5.68 -0.16
N VAL A 161 -5.97 -5.43 0.51
CA VAL A 161 -6.07 -4.50 1.64
C VAL A 161 -6.37 -5.28 2.91
N ARG A 162 -6.00 -4.71 4.07
CA ARG A 162 -6.26 -5.34 5.37
C ARG A 162 -7.77 -5.48 5.62
N LYS A 163 -8.17 -6.50 6.37
CA LYS A 163 -9.58 -6.85 6.61
C LYS A 163 -10.46 -5.67 7.09
N PRO A 164 -10.03 -4.78 8.00
CA PRO A 164 -10.85 -3.63 8.40
C PRO A 164 -11.19 -2.68 7.25
N LEU A 165 -10.34 -2.62 6.21
CA LEU A 165 -10.56 -1.82 5.01
C LEU A 165 -11.35 -2.59 3.94
N ALA A 166 -11.19 -3.90 3.87
CA ALA A 166 -11.96 -4.75 2.95
C ALA A 166 -13.45 -4.81 3.33
N SER A 167 -13.77 -4.71 4.62
CA SER A 167 -15.13 -4.66 5.17
C SER A 167 -15.51 -3.28 5.72
N PHE A 168 -14.98 -2.23 5.11
CA PHE A 168 -15.13 -0.88 5.59
C PHE A 168 -16.57 -0.39 5.54
N ASP A 169 -17.04 0.15 6.67
CA ASP A 169 -18.32 0.84 6.79
C ASP A 169 -18.10 2.20 7.45
N ARG A 170 -18.13 3.24 6.64
CA ARG A 170 -17.88 4.61 7.09
C ARG A 170 -18.88 5.08 8.15
N GLU A 171 -20.15 4.79 7.95
CA GLU A 171 -21.21 5.30 8.82
C GLU A 171 -21.07 4.74 10.23
N THR A 172 -20.80 3.46 10.32
CA THR A 172 -20.56 2.78 11.61
C THR A 172 -19.31 3.29 12.33
N LEU A 173 -18.24 3.58 11.58
CA LEU A 173 -16.94 3.98 12.17
C LEU A 173 -16.79 5.48 12.42
N ARG A 174 -17.62 6.33 11.79
CA ARG A 174 -17.41 7.79 11.79
C ARG A 174 -17.42 8.42 13.17
N ALA A 175 -18.32 8.00 14.05
CA ALA A 175 -18.42 8.54 15.41
C ALA A 175 -17.16 8.22 16.24
N GLU A 176 -16.67 6.97 16.17
CA GLU A 176 -15.43 6.55 16.82
C GLU A 176 -14.22 7.31 16.23
N ALA A 177 -14.18 7.48 14.93
CA ALA A 177 -13.12 8.20 14.24
C ALA A 177 -13.06 9.68 14.67
N HIS A 178 -14.20 10.37 14.74
CA HIS A 178 -14.27 11.76 15.22
C HIS A 178 -13.82 11.87 16.67
N ALA A 179 -14.25 10.95 17.54
CA ALA A 179 -13.81 10.91 18.93
C ALA A 179 -12.30 10.70 19.06
N ARG A 180 -11.72 9.76 18.26
CA ARG A 180 -10.28 9.43 18.27
C ARG A 180 -9.41 10.63 17.96
N TYR A 181 -9.81 11.44 16.97
CA TYR A 181 -9.04 12.61 16.54
C TYR A 181 -9.52 13.93 17.18
N SER A 182 -10.47 13.87 18.11
CA SER A 182 -11.08 15.04 18.74
C SER A 182 -11.59 16.06 17.69
N LEU A 183 -12.42 15.57 16.78
CA LEU A 183 -13.02 16.35 15.69
C LEU A 183 -14.45 16.76 16.00
N ASP A 184 -14.82 17.97 15.54
CA ASP A 184 -16.19 18.45 15.56
C ASP A 184 -16.94 17.94 14.31
N SER A 185 -18.09 17.31 14.52
CA SER A 185 -18.89 16.75 13.42
C SER A 185 -19.55 17.79 12.52
N SER A 186 -19.54 19.07 12.92
CA SER A 186 -20.11 20.18 12.16
C SER A 186 -19.23 20.65 11.02
N PHE A 187 -17.95 20.29 11.01
CA PHE A 187 -16.99 20.75 10.02
C PHE A 187 -16.44 19.59 9.18
N PRO A 188 -16.19 19.82 7.88
CA PRO A 188 -15.58 18.81 7.02
C PRO A 188 -14.14 18.50 7.45
N VAL A 189 -13.69 17.30 7.09
CA VAL A 189 -12.38 16.79 7.47
C VAL A 189 -11.53 16.47 6.25
N LEU A 190 -10.38 17.12 6.15
CA LEU A 190 -9.31 16.77 5.24
C LEU A 190 -8.36 15.79 5.93
N ALA A 191 -8.21 14.59 5.40
CA ALA A 191 -7.19 13.66 5.86
C ALA A 191 -5.99 13.69 4.92
N VAL A 192 -4.78 13.66 5.48
CA VAL A 192 -3.54 13.76 4.69
C VAL A 192 -2.56 12.66 5.08
N PHE A 193 -2.00 11.93 4.10
CA PHE A 193 -0.89 11.01 4.34
C PHE A 193 0.07 10.87 3.15
N GLY A 194 1.35 10.78 3.46
CA GLY A 194 2.42 10.62 2.47
C GLY A 194 2.90 9.16 2.27
N GLY A 195 2.25 8.20 2.93
CA GLY A 195 2.73 6.81 3.05
C GLY A 195 3.52 6.57 4.34
N SER A 196 3.99 5.34 4.57
CA SER A 196 4.61 4.91 5.83
C SER A 196 5.87 5.69 6.26
N LEU A 197 6.55 6.32 5.32
CA LEU A 197 7.75 7.13 5.57
C LEU A 197 7.46 8.64 5.65
N GLY A 198 6.22 9.05 5.35
CA GLY A 198 5.87 10.44 5.14
C GLY A 198 6.28 10.95 3.75
N ALA A 199 5.91 12.18 3.44
CA ALA A 199 6.25 12.87 2.19
C ALA A 199 6.51 14.34 2.46
N GLY A 200 7.78 14.75 2.52
CA GLY A 200 8.20 16.11 2.87
C GLY A 200 7.45 17.18 2.04
N ALA A 201 7.39 17.03 0.72
CA ALA A 201 6.69 17.98 -0.15
C ALA A 201 5.18 18.11 0.16
N ILE A 202 4.50 17.03 0.52
CA ILE A 202 3.09 17.09 0.95
C ILE A 202 3.01 17.77 2.32
N ASN A 203 3.89 17.40 3.25
CA ASN A 203 3.91 17.99 4.59
C ASN A 203 4.12 19.51 4.53
N GLU A 204 5.06 19.97 3.72
CA GLU A 204 5.35 21.39 3.50
C GLU A 204 4.17 22.13 2.87
N ALA A 205 3.54 21.54 1.84
CA ALA A 205 2.39 22.14 1.19
C ALA A 205 1.18 22.26 2.12
N VAL A 206 0.92 21.21 2.93
CA VAL A 206 -0.15 21.25 3.94
C VAL A 206 0.16 22.25 5.05
N ALA A 207 1.41 22.35 5.48
CA ALA A 207 1.81 23.38 6.46
C ALA A 207 1.59 24.78 5.93
N SER A 208 2.04 25.08 4.71
CA SER A 208 1.81 26.37 4.05
C SER A 208 0.32 26.69 3.91
N MET A 209 -0.48 25.72 3.45
CA MET A 209 -1.93 25.87 3.37
C MET A 209 -2.54 26.15 4.74
N ALA A 210 -2.18 25.37 5.77
CA ALA A 210 -2.77 25.49 7.10
C ALA A 210 -2.48 26.85 7.75
N GLN A 211 -1.29 27.40 7.54
CA GLN A 211 -0.89 28.70 8.08
C GLN A 211 -1.57 29.87 7.36
N SER A 212 -1.77 29.76 6.04
CA SER A 212 -2.29 30.85 5.20
C SER A 212 -3.79 30.77 4.90
N TRP A 213 -4.49 29.76 5.41
CA TRP A 213 -5.89 29.54 5.08
C TRP A 213 -6.80 30.64 5.62
N ALA A 214 -7.60 31.21 4.72
CA ALA A 214 -8.55 32.26 5.04
C ALA A 214 -10.00 31.95 4.56
N GLY A 215 -10.23 30.69 4.13
CA GLY A 215 -11.52 30.22 3.64
C GLY A 215 -12.44 29.70 4.75
N SER A 216 -13.43 28.91 4.37
CA SER A 216 -14.38 28.29 5.29
C SER A 216 -13.68 27.35 6.29
N THR A 217 -14.24 27.22 7.48
CA THR A 217 -13.69 26.38 8.55
C THR A 217 -13.72 24.90 8.19
N PHE A 218 -12.61 24.19 8.40
CA PHE A 218 -12.52 22.75 8.30
C PHE A 218 -11.43 22.19 9.24
N GLN A 219 -11.28 20.88 9.26
CA GLN A 219 -10.35 20.20 10.14
C GLN A 219 -9.38 19.34 9.33
N ILE A 220 -8.14 19.23 9.81
CA ILE A 220 -7.10 18.43 9.17
C ILE A 220 -6.64 17.32 10.12
N VAL A 221 -6.67 16.07 9.65
CA VAL A 221 -5.98 14.93 10.26
C VAL A 221 -4.78 14.57 9.39
N HIS A 222 -3.58 14.86 9.85
CA HIS A 222 -2.35 14.78 9.07
C HIS A 222 -1.40 13.71 9.60
N LEU A 223 -1.25 12.61 8.86
CA LEU A 223 -0.22 11.60 9.12
C LEU A 223 1.10 12.06 8.49
N THR A 224 1.91 12.72 9.28
CA THR A 224 3.17 13.35 8.83
C THR A 224 4.28 12.36 8.52
N GLY A 225 4.19 11.16 9.08
CA GLY A 225 5.29 10.20 9.18
C GLY A 225 6.14 10.45 10.43
N ARG A 226 6.58 9.37 11.08
CA ARG A 226 7.34 9.43 12.35
C ARG A 226 8.60 10.28 12.28
N ARG A 227 9.18 10.47 11.08
CA ARG A 227 10.41 11.25 10.88
C ARG A 227 10.18 12.75 10.77
N HIS A 228 8.93 13.16 10.50
CA HIS A 228 8.59 14.54 10.19
C HIS A 228 7.62 15.16 11.19
N ILE A 229 7.25 14.43 12.25
CA ILE A 229 6.29 14.97 13.22
C ILE A 229 6.86 16.17 13.97
N ASP A 230 8.13 16.10 14.31
CA ASP A 230 8.83 17.16 15.04
C ASP A 230 9.05 18.41 14.17
N ASP A 231 9.25 18.23 12.85
CA ASP A 231 9.43 19.34 11.89
C ASP A 231 8.21 20.26 11.82
N LEU A 232 7.03 19.73 12.18
CA LEU A 232 5.75 20.45 12.11
C LEU A 232 5.18 20.79 13.48
N ALA A 233 5.83 20.41 14.58
CA ALA A 233 5.26 20.49 15.93
C ALA A 233 4.90 21.91 16.36
N ASP A 234 5.76 22.88 16.06
CA ASP A 234 5.62 24.27 16.49
C ASP A 234 4.86 25.16 15.51
N LEU A 235 4.38 24.61 14.38
CA LEU A 235 3.64 25.37 13.42
C LEU A 235 2.18 25.58 13.86
N GLU A 236 1.71 26.80 13.80
CA GLU A 236 0.32 27.14 14.10
C GLU A 236 -0.52 27.19 12.82
N ALA A 237 -1.73 26.66 12.90
CA ALA A 237 -2.72 26.83 11.84
C ALA A 237 -3.43 28.20 11.97
N SER A 238 -4.08 28.64 10.91
CA SER A 238 -4.98 29.79 10.96
C SER A 238 -6.16 29.52 11.90
N ASP A 239 -6.82 30.59 12.39
CA ASP A 239 -7.97 30.50 13.31
C ASP A 239 -9.19 29.73 12.72
N HIS A 240 -9.19 29.53 11.40
CA HIS A 240 -10.25 28.79 10.68
C HIS A 240 -9.98 27.28 10.61
N LEU A 241 -8.88 26.79 11.17
CA LEU A 241 -8.48 25.39 11.04
C LEU A 241 -8.19 24.75 12.39
N THR A 242 -8.66 23.51 12.53
CA THR A 242 -8.14 22.56 13.52
C THR A 242 -7.17 21.62 12.82
N TRP A 243 -5.90 21.57 13.24
CA TRP A 243 -4.87 20.74 12.62
C TRP A 243 -4.32 19.70 13.59
N ARG A 244 -4.72 18.43 13.39
CA ARG A 244 -4.25 17.26 14.16
C ARG A 244 -3.11 16.60 13.42
N ARG A 245 -1.90 16.65 13.97
CA ARG A 245 -0.68 16.04 13.43
C ARG A 245 -0.37 14.76 14.18
N ILE A 246 -0.14 13.68 13.45
CA ILE A 246 0.08 12.33 13.98
C ILE A 246 1.24 11.72 13.22
N GLY A 247 2.25 11.18 13.94
CA GLY A 247 3.42 10.59 13.31
C GLY A 247 3.13 9.26 12.62
N PHE A 248 2.17 8.49 13.14
CA PHE A 248 1.80 7.17 12.59
C PHE A 248 0.42 6.75 13.10
N GLU A 249 -0.36 6.10 12.25
CA GLU A 249 -1.67 5.53 12.57
C GLU A 249 -1.73 4.07 12.12
N ASP A 250 -2.16 3.19 13.00
CA ASP A 250 -2.41 1.76 12.73
C ASP A 250 -3.87 1.48 12.39
N ARG A 251 -4.82 2.31 12.91
CA ARG A 251 -6.25 2.25 12.65
C ARG A 251 -6.61 3.09 11.43
N MET A 252 -6.07 2.68 10.27
CA MET A 252 -6.37 3.36 9.00
C MET A 252 -7.86 3.35 8.65
N ASP A 253 -8.62 2.39 9.14
CA ASP A 253 -10.08 2.36 9.04
C ASP A 253 -10.71 3.60 9.68
N LEU A 254 -10.28 3.98 10.88
CA LEU A 254 -10.76 5.21 11.52
C LEU A 254 -10.27 6.48 10.81
N PHE A 255 -9.03 6.44 10.29
CA PHE A 255 -8.49 7.55 9.51
C PHE A 255 -9.35 7.84 8.28
N TYR A 256 -9.69 6.81 7.49
CA TYR A 256 -10.56 6.98 6.33
C TYR A 256 -12.02 7.27 6.72
N ALA A 257 -12.51 6.75 7.84
CA ALA A 257 -13.86 7.03 8.31
C ALA A 257 -14.05 8.50 8.72
N ALA A 258 -13.02 9.13 9.28
CA ALA A 258 -13.03 10.55 9.62
C ALA A 258 -13.08 11.45 8.38
N ALA A 259 -12.43 11.04 7.28
CA ALA A 259 -12.14 11.90 6.13
C ALA A 259 -13.35 12.17 5.23
N ASP A 260 -13.53 13.41 4.79
CA ASP A 260 -14.42 13.77 3.69
C ASP A 260 -13.65 13.86 2.36
N LEU A 261 -12.40 14.31 2.43
CA LEU A 261 -11.45 14.36 1.32
C LEU A 261 -10.08 13.86 1.81
N VAL A 262 -9.34 13.17 0.96
CA VAL A 262 -8.01 12.65 1.30
C VAL A 262 -6.96 13.23 0.37
N VAL A 263 -5.86 13.75 0.91
CA VAL A 263 -4.64 14.09 0.14
C VAL A 263 -3.60 13.00 0.39
N ALA A 264 -3.10 12.39 -0.69
CA ALA A 264 -2.15 11.29 -0.56
C ALA A 264 -1.16 11.15 -1.73
N ARG A 265 -0.10 10.37 -1.51
CA ARG A 265 0.69 9.78 -2.60
C ARG A 265 -0.10 8.67 -3.29
N SER A 266 0.16 8.46 -4.58
CA SER A 266 -0.49 7.44 -5.42
C SER A 266 0.26 6.09 -5.44
N GLY A 267 0.79 5.68 -4.30
CA GLY A 267 1.38 4.35 -4.10
C GLY A 267 0.34 3.26 -3.81
N GLY A 268 0.71 2.25 -3.03
CA GLY A 268 -0.20 1.15 -2.63
C GLY A 268 -1.47 1.58 -1.89
N GLY A 269 -1.47 2.76 -1.26
CA GLY A 269 -2.63 3.34 -0.58
C GLY A 269 -3.82 3.65 -1.49
N VAL A 270 -3.64 3.71 -2.82
CA VAL A 270 -4.77 3.92 -3.76
C VAL A 270 -5.82 2.80 -3.68
N ALA A 271 -5.40 1.58 -3.33
CA ALA A 271 -6.34 0.48 -3.11
C ALA A 271 -7.17 0.67 -1.84
N GLU A 272 -6.59 1.27 -0.80
CA GLU A 272 -7.31 1.61 0.42
C GLU A 272 -8.32 2.74 0.16
N LEU A 273 -7.92 3.78 -0.62
CA LEU A 273 -8.82 4.86 -1.06
C LEU A 273 -10.04 4.33 -1.82
N THR A 274 -9.82 3.40 -2.75
CA THR A 274 -10.94 2.80 -3.49
C THR A 274 -11.78 1.87 -2.63
N ALA A 275 -11.18 1.05 -1.76
CA ALA A 275 -11.89 0.16 -0.86
C ALA A 275 -12.78 0.91 0.15
N THR A 276 -12.35 2.09 0.58
CA THR A 276 -13.10 2.94 1.52
C THR A 276 -14.02 3.95 0.83
N GLY A 277 -13.97 4.03 -0.50
CA GLY A 277 -14.71 5.04 -1.26
C GLY A 277 -14.29 6.46 -0.89
N SER A 278 -13.02 6.69 -0.62
CA SER A 278 -12.54 8.01 -0.18
C SER A 278 -12.24 8.91 -1.38
N PRO A 279 -12.96 10.05 -1.54
CA PRO A 279 -12.57 11.08 -2.51
C PRO A 279 -11.14 11.53 -2.25
N SER A 280 -10.34 11.71 -3.30
CA SER A 280 -8.94 12.00 -3.08
C SER A 280 -8.32 12.99 -4.05
N ILE A 281 -7.32 13.73 -3.57
CA ILE A 281 -6.35 14.48 -4.35
C ILE A 281 -5.04 13.71 -4.27
N LEU A 282 -4.58 13.19 -5.39
CA LEU A 282 -3.36 12.41 -5.47
C LEU A 282 -2.20 13.28 -5.93
N ILE A 283 -1.10 13.22 -5.19
CA ILE A 283 0.13 13.93 -5.51
C ILE A 283 1.20 12.85 -5.78
N PRO A 284 1.38 12.43 -7.05
CA PRO A 284 2.41 11.46 -7.40
C PRO A 284 3.80 11.94 -6.97
N GLY A 285 4.63 11.03 -6.47
CA GLY A 285 5.99 11.37 -6.06
C GLY A 285 7.00 10.94 -7.10
N ASP A 286 8.06 11.72 -7.26
CA ASP A 286 9.18 11.44 -8.18
C ASP A 286 10.06 10.28 -7.67
N PHE A 287 9.72 9.67 -6.54
CA PHE A 287 10.47 8.61 -5.88
C PHE A 287 9.98 7.24 -6.37
N GLY A 288 10.82 6.54 -7.05
CA GLY A 288 10.55 5.17 -7.47
C GLY A 288 11.13 4.86 -8.83
N SER A 289 11.10 3.59 -9.20
CA SER A 289 11.42 3.17 -10.56
C SER A 289 10.24 3.51 -11.47
N SER A 290 10.46 4.45 -12.40
CA SER A 290 9.66 4.58 -13.62
C SER A 290 8.15 4.85 -13.50
N GLY A 291 7.74 6.03 -12.99
CA GLY A 291 6.37 6.52 -13.25
C GLY A 291 5.21 5.67 -12.69
N HIS A 292 5.47 4.83 -11.68
CA HIS A 292 4.42 3.97 -11.12
C HIS A 292 3.31 4.78 -10.44
N GLN A 293 3.70 5.84 -9.73
CA GLN A 293 2.73 6.65 -9.01
C GLN A 293 1.87 7.47 -9.96
N GLU A 294 2.46 8.00 -11.03
CA GLU A 294 1.75 8.71 -12.08
C GLU A 294 0.74 7.79 -12.78
N ALA A 295 1.14 6.56 -13.12
CA ALA A 295 0.25 5.59 -13.75
C ALA A 295 -0.90 5.15 -12.83
N ASN A 296 -0.62 4.95 -11.54
CA ASN A 296 -1.65 4.66 -10.54
C ASN A 296 -2.63 5.82 -10.40
N ALA A 297 -2.12 7.06 -10.31
CA ALA A 297 -2.95 8.27 -10.20
C ALA A 297 -3.82 8.47 -11.43
N ALA A 298 -3.26 8.33 -12.62
CA ALA A 298 -3.97 8.48 -13.88
C ALA A 298 -5.16 7.49 -14.03
N PHE A 299 -5.04 6.28 -13.49
CA PHE A 299 -6.14 5.33 -13.48
C PHE A 299 -7.30 5.81 -12.60
N LEU A 300 -7.03 6.32 -11.38
CA LEU A 300 -8.07 6.85 -10.51
C LEU A 300 -8.68 8.14 -11.07
N GLU A 301 -7.88 9.02 -11.65
CA GLU A 301 -8.33 10.26 -12.28
C GLU A 301 -9.26 9.97 -13.46
N THR A 302 -8.84 9.09 -14.37
CA THR A 302 -9.64 8.70 -15.55
C THR A 302 -10.95 8.02 -15.14
N SER A 303 -10.96 7.34 -13.99
CA SER A 303 -12.17 6.74 -13.42
C SER A 303 -13.06 7.75 -12.69
N GLY A 304 -12.64 8.99 -12.51
CA GLY A 304 -13.35 10.01 -11.75
C GLY A 304 -13.26 9.85 -10.22
N ALA A 305 -12.37 8.97 -9.73
CA ALA A 305 -12.23 8.65 -8.31
C ALA A 305 -11.27 9.61 -7.57
N ALA A 306 -10.42 10.33 -8.30
CA ALA A 306 -9.44 11.26 -7.74
C ALA A 306 -9.20 12.47 -8.65
N LEU A 307 -8.72 13.56 -8.06
CA LEU A 307 -8.01 14.61 -8.75
C LEU A 307 -6.51 14.35 -8.66
N VAL A 308 -5.76 14.73 -9.69
CA VAL A 308 -4.30 14.61 -9.68
C VAL A 308 -3.66 15.98 -9.68
N LEU A 309 -2.79 16.22 -8.70
CA LEU A 309 -1.98 17.42 -8.60
C LEU A 309 -0.51 17.04 -8.76
N SER A 310 0.17 17.64 -9.74
CA SER A 310 1.58 17.35 -9.92
C SER A 310 2.42 17.85 -8.74
N GLN A 311 3.57 17.23 -8.48
CA GLN A 311 4.47 17.71 -7.43
C GLN A 311 4.99 19.13 -7.71
N ALA A 312 5.09 19.53 -8.99
CA ALA A 312 5.45 20.88 -9.36
C ALA A 312 4.38 21.91 -9.00
N ASP A 313 3.11 21.52 -9.02
CA ASP A 313 1.96 22.38 -8.76
C ASP A 313 1.46 22.27 -7.30
N VAL A 314 2.19 21.56 -6.44
CA VAL A 314 1.76 21.32 -5.04
C VAL A 314 1.49 22.60 -4.25
N GLY A 315 2.07 23.73 -4.64
CA GLY A 315 1.79 25.05 -4.06
C GLY A 315 0.34 25.51 -4.24
N SER A 316 -0.40 24.96 -5.22
CA SER A 316 -1.83 25.24 -5.42
C SER A 316 -2.76 24.36 -4.58
N LEU A 317 -2.23 23.48 -3.70
CA LEU A 317 -3.01 22.54 -2.91
C LEU A 317 -4.16 23.23 -2.15
N GLY A 318 -3.92 24.38 -1.56
CA GLY A 318 -4.94 25.13 -0.82
C GLY A 318 -6.16 25.50 -1.68
N SER A 319 -5.94 25.95 -2.93
CA SER A 319 -7.03 26.26 -3.86
C SER A 319 -7.80 24.97 -4.23
N VAL A 320 -7.09 23.91 -4.60
CA VAL A 320 -7.72 22.64 -5.00
C VAL A 320 -8.52 22.02 -3.84
N VAL A 321 -8.01 22.08 -2.61
CA VAL A 321 -8.73 21.66 -1.41
C VAL A 321 -9.96 22.52 -1.19
N GLY A 322 -9.85 23.84 -1.30
CA GLY A 322 -10.96 24.78 -1.12
C GLY A 322 -12.10 24.53 -2.09
N ASP A 323 -11.77 24.32 -3.36
CA ASP A 323 -12.77 24.08 -4.42
C ASP A 323 -13.43 22.70 -4.28
N THR A 324 -12.72 21.70 -3.72
CA THR A 324 -13.19 20.31 -3.69
C THR A 324 -13.88 19.96 -2.38
N LEU A 325 -13.31 20.31 -1.22
CA LEU A 325 -13.77 19.86 0.10
C LEU A 325 -15.20 20.35 0.43
N PHE A 326 -15.60 21.49 -0.10
CA PHE A 326 -16.91 22.10 0.12
C PHE A 326 -17.91 21.81 -1.01
N ASP A 327 -17.53 21.10 -2.06
CA ASP A 327 -18.43 20.61 -3.11
C ASP A 327 -18.89 19.17 -2.82
N SER A 328 -19.97 19.07 -2.04
CA SER A 328 -20.54 17.76 -1.66
C SER A 328 -20.98 16.92 -2.87
N SER A 329 -21.37 17.55 -3.98
CA SER A 329 -21.75 16.86 -5.21
C SER A 329 -20.55 16.19 -5.86
N SER A 330 -19.43 16.90 -5.97
CA SER A 330 -18.17 16.35 -6.47
C SER A 330 -17.63 15.23 -5.57
N LEU A 331 -17.64 15.45 -4.25
CA LEU A 331 -17.22 14.40 -3.30
C LEU A 331 -18.04 13.13 -3.42
N MET A 332 -19.37 13.25 -3.60
CA MET A 332 -20.25 12.09 -3.78
C MET A 332 -19.93 11.33 -5.08
N LYS A 333 -19.76 12.02 -6.19
CA LYS A 333 -19.36 11.41 -7.47
C LYS A 333 -18.01 10.71 -7.39
N MET A 334 -17.03 11.33 -6.77
CA MET A 334 -15.70 10.72 -6.57
C MET A 334 -15.80 9.47 -5.71
N ARG A 335 -16.62 9.48 -4.67
CA ARG A 335 -16.88 8.30 -3.82
C ARG A 335 -17.48 7.15 -4.61
N GLU A 336 -18.53 7.41 -5.38
CA GLU A 336 -19.19 6.39 -6.22
C GLU A 336 -18.21 5.81 -7.24
N ALA A 337 -17.41 6.66 -7.89
CA ALA A 337 -16.39 6.25 -8.84
C ALA A 337 -15.29 5.38 -8.18
N ALA A 338 -14.83 5.76 -6.98
CA ALA A 338 -13.85 4.97 -6.23
C ALA A 338 -14.37 3.58 -5.87
N LEU A 339 -15.61 3.49 -5.38
CA LEU A 339 -16.25 2.22 -5.05
C LEU A 339 -16.49 1.35 -6.30
N ALA A 340 -16.81 1.94 -7.45
CA ALA A 340 -17.04 1.20 -8.70
C ALA A 340 -15.81 0.46 -9.20
N ILE A 341 -14.62 1.02 -9.00
CA ILE A 341 -13.34 0.39 -9.38
C ILE A 341 -12.71 -0.43 -8.24
N SER A 342 -13.30 -0.43 -7.07
CA SER A 342 -12.78 -1.13 -5.89
C SER A 342 -12.79 -2.65 -6.07
N ARG A 343 -11.78 -3.31 -5.48
CA ARG A 343 -11.66 -4.77 -5.43
C ARG A 343 -11.29 -5.21 -4.00
N PRO A 344 -12.17 -5.00 -3.01
CA PRO A 344 -11.85 -5.22 -1.60
C PRO A 344 -11.56 -6.69 -1.27
N ARG A 345 -12.04 -7.64 -2.09
CA ARG A 345 -11.85 -9.08 -1.91
C ARG A 345 -10.57 -9.63 -2.56
N ALA A 346 -9.62 -8.79 -2.95
CA ALA A 346 -8.37 -9.21 -3.58
C ALA A 346 -7.59 -10.23 -2.74
N ALA A 347 -7.51 -10.02 -1.43
CA ALA A 347 -6.82 -10.94 -0.51
C ALA A 347 -7.48 -12.33 -0.51
N ASP A 348 -8.81 -12.39 -0.41
CA ASP A 348 -9.59 -13.65 -0.41
C ASP A 348 -9.43 -14.40 -1.74
N THR A 349 -9.49 -13.66 -2.86
CA THR A 349 -9.32 -14.23 -4.20
C THR A 349 -7.96 -14.88 -4.37
N ILE A 350 -6.89 -14.19 -3.95
CA ILE A 350 -5.52 -14.73 -4.03
C ILE A 350 -5.36 -15.92 -3.08
N ALA A 351 -5.85 -15.82 -1.85
CA ALA A 351 -5.80 -16.90 -0.87
C ALA A 351 -6.54 -18.17 -1.37
N SER A 352 -7.71 -18.00 -1.98
CA SER A 352 -8.47 -19.10 -2.59
C SER A 352 -7.69 -19.76 -3.73
N ALA A 353 -7.10 -18.96 -4.62
CA ALA A 353 -6.27 -19.47 -5.71
C ALA A 353 -5.04 -20.24 -5.20
N MET A 354 -4.40 -19.78 -4.13
CA MET A 354 -3.28 -20.49 -3.50
C MET A 354 -3.72 -21.84 -2.91
N ARG A 355 -4.91 -21.93 -2.33
CA ARG A 355 -5.47 -23.18 -1.80
C ARG A 355 -5.83 -24.16 -2.93
N GLU A 356 -6.46 -23.68 -3.99
CA GLU A 356 -6.78 -24.48 -5.18
C GLU A 356 -5.54 -25.12 -5.80
N ALA A 357 -4.42 -24.44 -5.83
CA ALA A 357 -3.17 -24.95 -6.40
C ALA A 357 -2.56 -26.13 -5.64
N ILE A 358 -3.03 -26.45 -4.44
CA ILE A 358 -2.52 -27.54 -3.60
C ILE A 358 -3.57 -28.63 -3.37
N SER A 359 -4.79 -28.41 -3.84
CA SER A 359 -5.87 -29.41 -3.82
C SER A 359 -5.68 -30.41 -4.95
#